data_cf63e619071182d9fb22d07f13186d7b
#
_entry.id   cf63e619071182d9fb22d07f13186d7b
#
_cell.length_a   1.000
_cell.length_b   1.000
_cell.length_c   1.000
_cell.angle_alpha   90.00
_cell.angle_beta   90.00
_cell.angle_gamma   90.00
#
_symmetry.space_group_name_H-M   'P 1'
#
loop_
_entity.id
_entity.type
_entity.pdbx_description
1 polymer ?
#
loop_
_entity_poly.entity_id
_entity_poly.type
_entity_poly.pdbx_seq_one_letter_code
_entity_poly.pdbx_strand_id
1 'polypeptide(L)'
;MVGNSTSSWLLTNYKNILSIEDTIESISNYEINKKRSRGVNTPAYDYLSNSSGQDNLMQILYSLLSFIKLHSEWDALDRPWLGGLLLIDELDATLHPAAQIRLVDLIYNTSRQFDFQAVFTTHSLQILEYLNKKQKDTQDINIEYFTTANRILEIKHNPTYEAMENDEPRGRTERRINRIIPCPGAPPSAGASTT
;
A
#
# COMPACT_ATOMS: atom_id res chain seq x y z
N MET A 1 -8.95 25.57 -6.56
CA MET A 1 -9.86 24.44 -6.84
C MET A 1 -9.23 23.05 -6.62
N VAL A 2 -8.08 22.91 -6.00
CA VAL A 2 -7.37 21.63 -5.75
C VAL A 2 -7.93 20.85 -4.54
N GLY A 3 -8.68 21.51 -3.66
CA GLY A 3 -9.16 20.87 -2.41
C GLY A 3 -10.21 19.75 -2.58
N ASN A 4 -11.14 19.89 -3.53
CA ASN A 4 -12.24 18.93 -3.68
C ASN A 4 -11.80 17.61 -4.34
N SER A 5 -10.90 17.65 -5.31
CA SER A 5 -10.41 16.42 -5.98
C SER A 5 -9.54 15.55 -5.07
N THR A 6 -8.78 16.18 -4.21
CA THR A 6 -7.90 15.53 -3.22
C THR A 6 -8.70 14.76 -2.16
N SER A 7 -9.72 15.40 -1.60
CA SER A 7 -10.61 14.77 -0.62
C SER A 7 -11.41 13.64 -1.25
N SER A 8 -11.87 13.82 -2.49
CA SER A 8 -12.59 12.79 -3.24
C SER A 8 -11.74 11.54 -3.49
N TRP A 9 -10.48 11.70 -3.90
CA TRP A 9 -9.57 10.57 -4.13
C TRP A 9 -9.33 9.76 -2.85
N LEU A 10 -9.06 10.45 -1.73
CA LEU A 10 -8.86 9.82 -0.43
C LEU A 10 -10.09 9.00 0.00
N LEU A 11 -11.26 9.62 -0.03
CA LEU A 11 -12.50 9.01 0.41
C LEU A 11 -12.87 7.81 -0.47
N THR A 12 -12.71 7.93 -1.78
CA THR A 12 -12.99 6.84 -2.72
C THR A 12 -12.10 5.63 -2.43
N ASN A 13 -10.79 5.83 -2.30
CA ASN A 13 -9.86 4.73 -2.02
C ASN A 13 -10.06 4.13 -0.62
N TYR A 14 -10.32 4.95 0.38
CA TYR A 14 -10.62 4.49 1.73
C TYR A 14 -11.86 3.58 1.75
N LYS A 15 -12.96 4.02 1.12
CA LYS A 15 -14.20 3.22 0.99
C LYS A 15 -13.97 1.92 0.24
N ASN A 16 -13.27 1.99 -0.89
CA ASN A 16 -12.99 0.81 -1.72
C ASN A 16 -12.14 -0.23 -0.96
N ILE A 17 -11.10 0.20 -0.23
CA ILE A 17 -10.23 -0.71 0.51
C ILE A 17 -11.00 -1.39 1.63
N LEU A 18 -11.79 -0.65 2.40
CA LEU A 18 -12.53 -1.18 3.55
C LEU A 18 -13.90 -1.77 3.19
N SER A 19 -14.34 -1.65 1.92
CA SER A 19 -15.69 -2.06 1.47
C SER A 19 -16.80 -1.38 2.28
N ILE A 20 -16.66 -0.07 2.53
CA ILE A 20 -17.66 0.72 3.23
C ILE A 20 -18.65 1.27 2.21
N GLU A 21 -19.93 0.95 2.39
CA GLU A 21 -21.03 1.46 1.56
C GLU A 21 -21.59 2.79 2.08
N ASP A 22 -21.41 3.05 3.37
CA ASP A 22 -21.95 4.24 4.04
C ASP A 22 -21.38 5.56 3.46
N THR A 23 -22.18 6.62 3.63
CA THR A 23 -21.76 7.98 3.28
C THR A 23 -20.74 8.45 4.31
N ILE A 24 -19.56 8.88 3.84
CA ILE A 24 -18.56 9.53 4.69
C ILE A 24 -18.91 11.03 4.72
N GLU A 25 -19.18 11.57 5.91
CA GLU A 25 -19.59 12.96 6.08
C GLU A 25 -18.39 13.91 6.05
N SER A 26 -17.29 13.56 6.71
CA SER A 26 -16.11 14.41 6.81
C SER A 26 -14.85 13.66 7.21
N ILE A 27 -13.70 14.30 7.00
CA ILE A 27 -12.41 13.87 7.52
C ILE A 27 -12.01 14.89 8.60
N SER A 28 -11.81 14.43 9.82
CA SER A 28 -11.37 15.27 10.92
C SER A 28 -9.89 15.07 11.25
N ASN A 29 -9.20 16.18 11.56
CA ASN A 29 -7.87 16.12 12.14
C ASN A 29 -7.99 16.06 13.64
N TYR A 30 -7.26 15.18 14.29
CA TYR A 30 -7.24 15.09 15.73
C TYR A 30 -5.83 14.82 16.27
N GLU A 31 -5.63 15.15 17.53
CA GLU A 31 -4.36 14.95 18.23
C GLU A 31 -4.64 14.21 19.55
N ILE A 32 -4.09 12.99 19.68
CA ILE A 32 -4.16 12.21 20.92
C ILE A 32 -2.73 11.96 21.40
N ASN A 33 -2.42 12.39 22.64
CA ASN A 33 -1.12 12.16 23.29
C ASN A 33 0.09 12.54 22.40
N LYS A 34 0.04 13.73 21.77
CA LYS A 34 1.07 14.25 20.84
C LYS A 34 1.18 13.52 19.48
N LYS A 35 0.31 12.56 19.19
CA LYS A 35 0.17 12.01 17.83
C LYS A 35 -0.91 12.79 17.08
N ARG A 36 -0.54 13.36 15.93
CA ARG A 36 -1.51 13.93 14.98
C ARG A 36 -2.00 12.81 14.09
N SER A 37 -3.30 12.62 14.05
CA SER A 37 -3.95 11.63 13.19
C SER A 37 -5.15 12.26 12.48
N ARG A 38 -5.70 11.54 11.51
CA ARG A 38 -6.89 11.95 10.76
C ARG A 38 -7.86 10.80 10.74
N GLY A 39 -9.06 11.04 11.17
CA GLY A 39 -10.13 10.07 11.21
C GLY A 39 -11.27 10.43 10.28
N VAL A 40 -12.07 9.44 9.95
CA VAL A 40 -13.25 9.55 9.09
C VAL A 40 -14.49 9.55 9.95
N ASN A 41 -15.41 10.49 9.70
CA ASN A 41 -16.73 10.55 10.32
C ASN A 41 -17.76 9.94 9.38
N THR A 42 -18.62 9.08 9.93
CA THR A 42 -19.79 8.54 9.27
C THR A 42 -21.03 8.82 10.12
N PRO A 43 -22.26 8.67 9.58
CA PRO A 43 -23.48 8.79 10.38
C PRO A 43 -23.54 7.79 11.54
N ALA A 44 -22.82 6.68 11.45
CA ALA A 44 -22.87 5.59 12.43
C ALA A 44 -21.83 5.72 13.55
N TYR A 45 -20.68 6.40 13.30
CA TYR A 45 -19.61 6.56 14.29
C TYR A 45 -18.73 7.78 14.02
N ASP A 46 -18.18 8.35 15.09
CA ASP A 46 -17.22 9.44 15.10
C ASP A 46 -15.79 8.93 14.85
N TYR A 47 -14.89 9.81 14.39
CA TYR A 47 -13.47 9.53 14.16
C TYR A 47 -12.74 8.95 15.39
N LEU A 48 -13.21 9.23 16.60
CA LEU A 48 -12.68 8.67 17.86
C LEU A 48 -12.92 7.16 17.99
N SER A 49 -13.87 6.62 17.24
CA SER A 49 -14.21 5.21 17.20
C SER A 49 -13.46 4.43 16.12
N ASN A 50 -12.60 5.10 15.33
CA ASN A 50 -11.82 4.45 14.30
C ASN A 50 -10.90 3.38 14.91
N SER A 51 -10.79 2.24 14.24
CA SER A 51 -9.82 1.22 14.61
C SER A 51 -8.40 1.66 14.24
N SER A 52 -7.41 1.09 14.93
CA SER A 52 -5.98 1.33 14.61
C SER A 52 -5.64 1.02 13.14
N GLY A 53 -6.35 0.07 12.52
CA GLY A 53 -6.20 -0.23 11.09
C GLY A 53 -6.72 0.85 10.17
N GLN A 54 -7.82 1.49 10.54
CA GLN A 54 -8.38 2.61 9.79
C GLN A 54 -7.45 3.83 9.84
N ASP A 55 -6.85 4.10 10.99
CA ASP A 55 -5.87 5.19 11.16
C ASP A 55 -4.60 4.93 10.35
N ASN A 56 -4.07 3.71 10.38
CA ASN A 56 -2.88 3.33 9.61
C ASN A 56 -3.16 3.42 8.11
N LEU A 57 -4.29 2.89 7.65
CA LEU A 57 -4.72 3.01 6.25
C LEU A 57 -4.76 4.47 5.80
N MET A 58 -5.34 5.35 6.62
CA MET A 58 -5.46 6.77 6.28
C MET A 58 -4.09 7.43 6.13
N GLN A 59 -3.11 7.09 6.99
CA GLN A 59 -1.74 7.60 6.88
C GLN A 59 -1.06 7.15 5.58
N ILE A 60 -1.25 5.89 5.19
CA ILE A 60 -0.73 5.36 3.93
C ILE A 60 -1.36 6.09 2.73
N LEU A 61 -2.68 6.29 2.73
CA LEU A 61 -3.38 7.02 1.67
C LEU A 61 -2.90 8.47 1.54
N TYR A 62 -2.64 9.15 2.66
CA TYR A 62 -2.06 10.49 2.63
C TYR A 62 -0.63 10.51 2.09
N SER A 63 0.16 9.48 2.39
CA SER A 63 1.51 9.34 1.84
C SER A 63 1.47 9.17 0.32
N LEU A 64 0.59 8.29 -0.18
CA LEU A 64 0.37 8.12 -1.63
C LEU A 64 -0.09 9.44 -2.29
N LEU A 65 -1.04 10.13 -1.68
CA LEU A 65 -1.51 11.42 -2.20
C LEU A 65 -0.41 12.47 -2.25
N SER A 66 0.56 12.43 -1.33
CA SER A 66 1.70 13.33 -1.32
C SER A 66 2.59 13.10 -2.55
N PHE A 67 2.82 11.86 -2.95
CA PHE A 67 3.54 11.55 -4.20
C PHE A 67 2.78 12.03 -5.44
N ILE A 68 1.47 11.80 -5.50
CA ILE A 68 0.61 12.28 -6.59
C ILE A 68 0.73 13.80 -6.75
N LYS A 69 0.65 14.54 -5.65
CA LYS A 69 0.77 16.00 -5.66
C LYS A 69 2.16 16.46 -6.07
N LEU A 70 3.21 15.88 -5.47
CA LEU A 70 4.58 16.22 -5.79
C LEU A 70 4.87 16.01 -7.28
N HIS A 71 4.50 14.85 -7.83
CA HIS A 71 4.65 14.55 -9.24
C HIS A 71 3.97 15.63 -10.11
N SER A 72 2.72 15.97 -9.80
CA SER A 72 1.96 17.00 -10.54
C SER A 72 2.57 18.39 -10.42
N GLU A 73 3.16 18.76 -9.27
CA GLU A 73 3.83 20.03 -9.08
C GLU A 73 5.15 20.10 -9.86
N TRP A 74 5.92 19.01 -9.95
CA TRP A 74 7.15 18.96 -10.74
C TRP A 74 6.85 19.01 -12.24
N ASP A 75 5.83 18.29 -12.70
CA ASP A 75 5.36 18.32 -14.08
C ASP A 75 4.93 19.73 -14.49
N ALA A 76 4.16 20.42 -13.64
CA ALA A 76 3.73 21.81 -13.87
C ALA A 76 4.89 22.84 -13.93
N LEU A 77 6.06 22.49 -13.37
CA LEU A 77 7.28 23.30 -13.40
C LEU A 77 8.23 22.92 -14.54
N ASP A 78 7.83 22.00 -15.42
CA ASP A 78 8.69 21.42 -16.47
C ASP A 78 10.03 20.91 -15.93
N ARG A 79 9.98 20.26 -14.75
CA ARG A 79 11.14 19.67 -14.08
C ARG A 79 11.12 18.17 -14.19
N PRO A 80 12.29 17.51 -14.42
CA PRO A 80 12.32 16.06 -14.44
C PRO A 80 11.97 15.48 -13.07
N TRP A 81 11.00 14.60 -13.05
CA TRP A 81 10.67 13.82 -11.84
C TRP A 81 11.75 12.73 -11.67
N LEU A 82 12.43 12.73 -10.54
CA LEU A 82 13.49 11.78 -10.24
C LEU A 82 13.00 10.52 -9.50
N GLY A 83 11.70 10.36 -9.37
CA GLY A 83 11.09 9.30 -8.60
C GLY A 83 10.99 9.62 -7.11
N GLY A 84 10.48 8.66 -6.35
CA GLY A 84 10.36 8.76 -4.90
C GLY A 84 10.48 7.39 -4.23
N LEU A 85 10.56 7.36 -2.90
CA LEU A 85 10.62 6.15 -2.10
C LEU A 85 9.59 6.19 -0.97
N LEU A 86 8.64 5.26 -0.99
CA LEU A 86 7.66 5.04 0.08
C LEU A 86 8.08 3.82 0.91
N LEU A 87 8.26 4.01 2.21
CA LEU A 87 8.58 2.94 3.15
C LEU A 87 7.40 2.70 4.08
N ILE A 88 6.93 1.46 4.20
CA ILE A 88 5.83 1.07 5.08
C ILE A 88 6.26 -0.13 5.91
N ASP A 89 6.23 0.00 7.22
CA ASP A 89 6.47 -1.12 8.13
C ASP A 89 5.13 -1.77 8.51
N GLU A 90 5.07 -3.09 8.47
CA GLU A 90 3.89 -3.89 8.81
C GLU A 90 2.60 -3.45 8.08
N LEU A 91 2.64 -3.43 6.75
CA LEU A 91 1.52 -2.99 5.90
C LEU A 91 0.19 -3.72 6.21
N ASP A 92 0.27 -4.97 6.63
CA ASP A 92 -0.87 -5.82 6.97
C ASP A 92 -1.42 -5.60 8.39
N ALA A 93 -0.73 -4.82 9.23
CA ALA A 93 -1.14 -4.62 10.61
C ALA A 93 -2.59 -4.10 10.69
N THR A 94 -3.41 -4.82 11.45
CA THR A 94 -4.80 -4.47 11.79
C THR A 94 -5.80 -4.38 10.62
N LEU A 95 -5.42 -4.74 9.40
CA LEU A 95 -6.30 -4.77 8.23
C LEU A 95 -6.83 -6.18 7.95
N HIS A 96 -8.11 -6.26 7.56
CA HIS A 96 -8.69 -7.51 7.07
C HIS A 96 -7.97 -7.95 5.77
N PRO A 97 -7.71 -9.26 5.56
CA PRO A 97 -6.98 -9.77 4.40
C PRO A 97 -7.42 -9.24 3.04
N ALA A 98 -8.73 -9.13 2.80
CA ALA A 98 -9.23 -8.56 1.55
C ALA A 98 -8.90 -7.06 1.39
N ALA A 99 -8.81 -6.30 2.49
CA ALA A 99 -8.39 -4.91 2.48
C ALA A 99 -6.88 -4.80 2.22
N GLN A 100 -6.08 -5.72 2.77
CA GLN A 100 -4.64 -5.79 2.52
C GLN A 100 -4.34 -5.92 1.02
N ILE A 101 -5.02 -6.84 0.32
CA ILE A 101 -4.84 -7.03 -1.13
C ILE A 101 -5.22 -5.78 -1.93
N ARG A 102 -6.36 -5.16 -1.61
CA ARG A 102 -6.78 -3.91 -2.28
C ARG A 102 -5.80 -2.75 -2.04
N LEU A 103 -5.22 -2.67 -0.83
CA LEU A 103 -4.21 -1.68 -0.51
C LEU A 103 -2.92 -1.90 -1.30
N VAL A 104 -2.43 -3.15 -1.38
CA VAL A 104 -1.25 -3.52 -2.18
C VAL A 104 -1.48 -3.18 -3.65
N ASP A 105 -2.67 -3.47 -4.17
CA ASP A 105 -3.02 -3.13 -5.56
C ASP A 105 -3.04 -1.62 -5.81
N LEU A 106 -3.58 -0.84 -4.88
CA LEU A 106 -3.55 0.61 -4.97
C LEU A 106 -2.11 1.14 -4.95
N ILE A 107 -1.26 0.65 -4.03
CA ILE A 107 0.16 1.03 -3.97
C ILE A 107 0.86 0.70 -5.28
N TYR A 108 0.67 -0.52 -5.80
CA TYR A 108 1.28 -0.95 -7.05
C TYR A 108 0.88 -0.05 -8.23
N ASN A 109 -0.42 0.21 -8.40
CA ASN A 109 -0.92 1.02 -9.51
C ASN A 109 -0.47 2.48 -9.40
N THR A 110 -0.52 3.04 -8.17
CA THR A 110 -0.09 4.42 -7.92
C THR A 110 1.42 4.60 -8.11
N SER A 111 2.23 3.64 -7.65
CA SER A 111 3.69 3.69 -7.81
C SER A 111 4.11 3.68 -9.28
N ARG A 112 3.44 2.90 -10.11
CA ARG A 112 3.68 2.88 -11.57
C ARG A 112 3.21 4.16 -12.27
N GLN A 113 2.06 4.68 -11.86
CA GLN A 113 1.48 5.87 -12.50
C GLN A 113 2.27 7.14 -12.20
N PHE A 114 2.86 7.24 -10.99
CA PHE A 114 3.55 8.43 -10.52
C PHE A 114 5.05 8.19 -10.27
N ASP A 115 5.59 7.13 -10.83
CA ASP A 115 7.01 6.79 -10.87
C ASP A 115 7.72 6.96 -9.50
N PHE A 116 7.29 6.17 -8.51
CA PHE A 116 7.96 6.04 -7.23
C PHE A 116 8.08 4.58 -6.81
N GLN A 117 9.06 4.26 -5.98
CA GLN A 117 9.25 2.94 -5.41
C GLN A 117 8.47 2.81 -4.10
N ALA A 118 7.83 1.66 -3.89
CA ALA A 118 7.26 1.30 -2.60
C ALA A 118 7.99 0.08 -2.03
N VAL A 119 8.43 0.18 -0.78
CA VAL A 119 9.04 -0.91 -0.03
C VAL A 119 8.23 -1.09 1.26
N PHE A 120 7.78 -2.31 1.53
CA PHE A 120 7.02 -2.58 2.73
C PHE A 120 7.36 -3.93 3.35
N THR A 121 7.20 -4.02 4.67
CA THR A 121 7.26 -5.30 5.39
C THR A 121 5.85 -5.86 5.57
N THR A 122 5.73 -7.18 5.61
CA THR A 122 4.47 -7.87 5.90
C THR A 122 4.70 -9.24 6.52
N HIS A 123 3.76 -9.69 7.33
CA HIS A 123 3.66 -11.06 7.83
C HIS A 123 2.53 -11.85 7.13
N SER A 124 1.80 -11.22 6.22
CA SER A 124 0.63 -11.82 5.58
C SER A 124 1.03 -12.78 4.44
N LEU A 125 0.79 -14.06 4.62
CA LEU A 125 0.92 -15.06 3.55
C LEU A 125 0.03 -14.75 2.35
N GLN A 126 -1.14 -14.16 2.57
CA GLN A 126 -2.06 -13.80 1.48
C GLN A 126 -1.48 -12.69 0.60
N ILE A 127 -0.80 -11.70 1.19
CA ILE A 127 -0.07 -10.67 0.41
C ILE A 127 1.03 -11.34 -0.41
N LEU A 128 1.80 -12.26 0.18
CA LEU A 128 2.88 -12.96 -0.51
C LEU A 128 2.36 -13.82 -1.67
N GLU A 129 1.28 -14.57 -1.45
CA GLU A 129 0.61 -15.34 -2.51
C GLU A 129 0.17 -14.44 -3.65
N TYR A 130 -0.48 -13.32 -3.33
CA TYR A 130 -0.94 -12.34 -4.30
C TYR A 130 0.23 -11.75 -5.10
N LEU A 131 1.29 -11.29 -4.43
CA LEU A 131 2.47 -10.73 -5.08
C LEU A 131 3.22 -11.76 -5.92
N ASN A 132 3.34 -12.99 -5.46
CA ASN A 132 3.98 -14.08 -6.20
C ASN A 132 3.22 -14.44 -7.48
N LYS A 133 1.88 -14.38 -7.46
CA LYS A 133 1.06 -14.52 -8.66
C LYS A 133 1.28 -13.35 -9.63
N LYS A 134 1.24 -12.14 -9.12
CA LYS A 134 1.40 -10.91 -9.91
C LYS A 134 2.81 -10.78 -10.50
N GLN A 135 3.84 -11.26 -9.81
CA GLN A 135 5.24 -11.27 -10.25
C GLN A 135 5.45 -12.08 -11.54
N LYS A 136 4.58 -13.07 -11.83
CA LYS A 136 4.65 -13.85 -13.08
C LYS A 136 4.34 -13.00 -14.31
N ASP A 137 3.59 -11.91 -14.13
CA ASP A 137 3.12 -11.04 -15.21
C ASP A 137 3.94 -9.75 -15.31
N THR A 138 4.84 -9.48 -14.34
CA THR A 138 5.63 -8.25 -14.30
C THR A 138 6.98 -8.46 -13.62
N GLN A 139 7.99 -7.68 -14.04
CA GLN A 139 9.31 -7.61 -13.39
C GLN A 139 9.41 -6.52 -12.33
N ASP A 140 8.32 -5.80 -12.08
CA ASP A 140 8.31 -4.64 -11.17
C ASP A 140 8.23 -5.04 -9.68
N ILE A 141 8.05 -6.32 -9.38
CA ILE A 141 7.86 -6.83 -8.02
C ILE A 141 9.06 -7.68 -7.62
N ASN A 142 9.68 -7.36 -6.48
CA ASN A 142 10.70 -8.18 -5.85
C ASN A 142 10.28 -8.55 -4.44
N ILE A 143 10.48 -9.81 -4.08
CA ILE A 143 10.17 -10.36 -2.76
C ILE A 143 11.46 -10.80 -2.10
N GLU A 144 11.78 -10.17 -0.96
CA GLU A 144 12.90 -10.54 -0.10
C GLU A 144 12.35 -11.27 1.13
N TYR A 145 12.55 -12.56 1.18
CA TYR A 145 12.02 -13.40 2.26
C TYR A 145 13.12 -13.72 3.27
N PHE A 146 12.89 -13.28 4.51
CA PHE A 146 13.81 -13.52 5.63
C PHE A 146 13.35 -14.75 6.41
N THR A 147 14.24 -15.72 6.59
CA THR A 147 13.96 -16.94 7.34
C THR A 147 15.07 -17.27 8.32
N THR A 148 14.69 -17.90 9.43
CA THR A 148 15.60 -18.47 10.43
C THR A 148 15.40 -19.98 10.59
N ALA A 149 14.79 -20.65 9.62
CA ALA A 149 14.46 -22.08 9.67
C ALA A 149 15.68 -22.94 10.02
N ASN A 150 16.86 -22.59 9.51
CA ASN A 150 18.13 -23.29 9.77
C ASN A 150 18.90 -22.70 10.97
N ARG A 151 18.27 -21.91 11.86
CA ARG A 151 18.89 -21.17 12.98
C ARG A 151 19.90 -20.10 12.57
N ILE A 152 20.03 -19.82 11.31
CA ILE A 152 20.82 -18.75 10.72
C ILE A 152 19.87 -17.87 9.93
N LEU A 153 20.04 -16.55 10.00
CA LEU A 153 19.26 -15.63 9.19
C LEU A 153 19.68 -15.80 7.72
N GLU A 154 18.73 -16.21 6.90
CA GLU A 154 18.90 -16.34 5.46
C GLU A 154 17.95 -15.36 4.75
N ILE A 155 18.38 -14.84 3.60
CA ILE A 155 17.55 -14.01 2.72
C ILE A 155 17.35 -14.79 1.42
N LYS A 156 16.10 -15.09 1.09
CA LYS A 156 15.73 -15.73 -0.18
C LYS A 156 15.13 -14.67 -1.11
N HIS A 157 15.73 -14.54 -2.29
CA HIS A 157 15.28 -13.61 -3.33
C HIS A 157 14.22 -14.24 -4.21
N ASN A 158 13.07 -13.61 -4.32
CA ASN A 158 11.95 -14.03 -5.16
C ASN A 158 11.59 -15.53 -5.01
N PRO A 159 11.44 -16.06 -3.79
CA PRO A 159 11.05 -17.45 -3.60
C PRO A 159 9.62 -17.69 -4.09
N THR A 160 9.30 -18.94 -4.46
CA THR A 160 7.92 -19.30 -4.77
C THR A 160 7.06 -19.29 -3.51
N TYR A 161 5.73 -19.12 -3.69
CA TYR A 161 4.80 -19.13 -2.55
C TYR A 161 4.89 -20.45 -1.76
N GLU A 162 4.96 -21.59 -2.46
CA GLU A 162 5.08 -22.91 -1.85
C GLU A 162 6.36 -23.04 -1.00
N ALA A 163 7.47 -22.43 -1.45
CA ALA A 163 8.72 -22.43 -0.68
C ALA A 163 8.62 -21.58 0.59
N MET A 164 7.86 -20.47 0.56
CA MET A 164 7.61 -19.62 1.72
C MET A 164 6.64 -20.29 2.70
N GLU A 165 5.56 -20.90 2.21
CA GLU A 165 4.55 -21.59 3.01
C GLU A 165 5.15 -22.78 3.77
N ASN A 166 5.99 -23.56 3.13
CA ASN A 166 6.66 -24.72 3.74
C ASN A 166 7.77 -24.34 4.75
N ASP A 167 8.27 -23.12 4.66
CA ASP A 167 9.37 -22.62 5.49
C ASP A 167 8.86 -21.98 6.79
N GLU A 168 7.54 -21.80 6.96
CA GLU A 168 6.97 -21.25 8.18
C GLU A 168 7.16 -22.22 9.35
N PRO A 169 8.03 -21.88 10.32
CA PRO A 169 8.10 -22.66 11.55
C PRO A 169 6.78 -22.46 12.31
N ARG A 170 6.12 -23.53 12.66
CA ARG A 170 4.92 -23.49 13.50
C ARG A 170 5.23 -22.73 14.80
N GLY A 171 4.90 -21.44 14.85
CA GLY A 171 4.96 -20.60 16.03
C GLY A 171 6.03 -19.52 16.12
N ARG A 172 6.73 -19.13 15.06
CA ARG A 172 7.63 -17.96 15.04
C ARG A 172 7.20 -16.95 13.98
N THR A 173 7.07 -15.68 14.41
CA THR A 173 6.78 -14.54 13.55
C THR A 173 8.06 -14.05 12.89
N GLU A 174 8.18 -14.17 11.58
CA GLU A 174 9.32 -13.67 10.81
C GLU A 174 8.92 -12.44 10.01
N ARG A 175 9.80 -11.44 9.92
CA ARG A 175 9.56 -10.22 9.14
C ARG A 175 9.92 -10.46 7.68
N ARG A 176 9.10 -9.98 6.75
CA ARG A 176 9.27 -10.14 5.31
C ARG A 176 9.26 -8.77 4.65
N ILE A 177 10.25 -8.52 3.81
CA ILE A 177 10.38 -7.25 3.09
C ILE A 177 9.96 -7.47 1.63
N ASN A 178 9.02 -6.67 1.16
CA ASN A 178 8.59 -6.68 -0.22
C ASN A 178 8.90 -5.31 -0.86
N ARG A 179 9.38 -5.34 -2.07
CA ARG A 179 9.74 -4.14 -2.84
C ARG A 179 8.99 -4.11 -4.15
N ILE A 180 8.21 -3.07 -4.37
CA ILE A 180 7.62 -2.75 -5.66
C ILE A 180 8.48 -1.69 -6.32
N ILE A 181 9.12 -2.04 -7.43
CA ILE A 181 9.93 -1.12 -8.21
C ILE A 181 9.25 -1.00 -9.58
N PRO A 182 8.64 0.13 -9.92
CA PRO A 182 8.26 0.39 -11.30
C PRO A 182 9.51 0.40 -12.18
N CYS A 183 9.46 -0.29 -13.32
CA CYS A 183 10.52 -0.20 -14.33
C CYS A 183 10.47 1.20 -14.95
N PRO A 184 11.52 2.05 -14.83
CA PRO A 184 11.53 3.34 -15.51
C PRO A 184 11.44 3.12 -17.01
N GLY A 185 10.36 3.64 -17.64
CA GLY A 185 10.19 3.63 -19.11
C GLY A 185 9.31 2.52 -19.68
N ALA A 186 8.62 1.71 -18.91
CA ALA A 186 7.57 0.85 -19.45
C ALA A 186 6.35 1.70 -19.84
N PRO A 187 5.91 1.71 -21.11
CA PRO A 187 4.72 2.47 -21.50
C PRO A 187 3.51 1.94 -20.72
N PRO A 188 2.54 2.81 -20.35
CA PRO A 188 1.31 2.36 -19.73
C PRO A 188 0.67 1.29 -20.61
N SER A 189 0.33 0.14 -20.04
CA SER A 189 -0.38 -0.91 -20.75
C SER A 189 -1.66 -0.30 -21.31
N ALA A 190 -1.77 -0.27 -22.67
CA ALA A 190 -2.95 0.19 -23.38
C ALA A 190 -4.15 -0.58 -22.83
N GLY A 191 -5.08 0.14 -22.21
CA GLY A 191 -6.33 -0.42 -21.74
C GLY A 191 -7.00 -1.15 -22.88
N ALA A 192 -7.34 -2.41 -22.67
CA ALA A 192 -8.17 -3.16 -23.59
C ALA A 192 -9.50 -2.41 -23.74
N SER A 193 -9.66 -1.76 -24.88
CA SER A 193 -10.95 -1.22 -25.32
C SER A 193 -11.85 -2.42 -25.62
N THR A 194 -12.78 -2.69 -24.74
CA THR A 194 -13.91 -3.55 -25.04
C THR A 194 -14.85 -2.83 -26.00
N THR A 195 -14.86 -3.30 -27.23
CA THR A 195 -15.98 -3.12 -28.15
C THR A 195 -17.13 -4.01 -27.73
#